data_5dbd17f427a0c2ce1c38c72f47d7bf66
#
_entry.id   5dbd17f427a0c2ce1c38c72f47d7bf66
#
_cell.length_a   1.000
_cell.length_b   1.000
_cell.length_c   1.000
_cell.angle_alpha   90.00
_cell.angle_beta   90.00
_cell.angle_gamma   90.00
#
_symmetry.space_group_name_H-M   'P 1'
#
loop_
_entity.id
_entity.type
_entity.pdbx_description
1 polymer ?
#
loop_
_entity_poly.entity_id
_entity_poly.type
_entity_poly.pdbx_seq_one_letter_code
_entity_poly.pdbx_strand_id
1 'polypeptide(L)'
;VSLEKLAEEIKSTFKSSGRIVIVGASLAGLRAAESIRDEGFNGSLTIIGDEVHEPYDRPPLSKQILKGWVPAENTKLPRLRPVDADWRLGVAATGLDRKTKTVHLANGDEVPYDRLLIATGVRSRPWFNKEEAKLDGLFTIRTSDDAGRLQAALAATPRRVLIVGAGFIGSEMASVCRELDLNVTVAERAPGPLIGALGGVLANVAREMQLEAGVDLRTGVAVEKLIGDDAGHVRQAKLSDGTTLDVDVVVASLGSIRNVEWLEGAGLASGFWGVGCDAGCRAFDVNGVVTDSIFVAGDVARLPQVLYGYQFISIEHWENAVVGAQMAGRNMVRLEADRLPYLPLPRYWSGQFGVNIRGVGLPSFGDQMIITQGSLKERRFAAAFGKNGRIVGAVTFNHGKWLEFYERLINRSAPFPPPEPGSDRPDEWKVISPEFGDPRAATALPTVVLTGNDPTSRGAEFT
;
A
#
# COMPACT_ATOMS: atom_id res chain seq x y z
N VAL A 1 5.08 42.07 23.79
CA VAL A 1 4.57 40.68 23.79
C VAL A 1 5.76 39.80 23.46
N SER A 2 6.04 38.75 24.27
CA SER A 2 7.12 37.81 23.92
C SER A 2 6.74 37.02 22.68
N LEU A 3 7.74 36.57 21.91
CA LEU A 3 7.49 35.72 20.70
C LEU A 3 6.72 34.44 21.06
N GLU A 4 6.98 33.87 22.25
CA GLU A 4 6.25 32.70 22.75
C GLU A 4 4.75 33.00 22.95
N LYS A 5 4.41 34.13 23.54
CA LYS A 5 3.03 34.53 23.75
C LYS A 5 2.31 34.76 22.44
N LEU A 6 2.97 35.40 21.47
CA LEU A 6 2.42 35.57 20.12
C LEU A 6 2.21 34.22 19.39
N ALA A 7 3.15 33.30 19.51
CA ALA A 7 3.04 31.96 18.92
C ALA A 7 1.84 31.19 19.50
N GLU A 8 1.64 31.22 20.84
CA GLU A 8 0.48 30.59 21.47
C GLU A 8 -0.84 31.26 21.11
N GLU A 9 -0.89 32.59 20.93
CA GLU A 9 -2.08 33.29 20.44
C GLU A 9 -2.43 32.87 19.01
N ILE A 10 -1.45 32.78 18.12
CA ILE A 10 -1.63 32.31 16.74
C ILE A 10 -2.16 30.88 16.73
N LYS A 11 -1.56 29.98 17.51
CA LYS A 11 -1.98 28.58 17.67
C LYS A 11 -3.41 28.47 18.19
N SER A 12 -3.74 29.22 19.23
CA SER A 12 -5.09 29.25 19.80
C SER A 12 -6.13 29.73 18.80
N THR A 13 -5.83 30.82 18.08
CA THR A 13 -6.70 31.36 17.02
C THR A 13 -6.89 30.34 15.89
N PHE A 14 -5.81 29.71 15.43
CA PHE A 14 -5.91 28.66 14.41
C PHE A 14 -6.74 27.48 14.89
N LYS A 15 -6.56 27.01 16.14
CA LYS A 15 -7.34 25.93 16.72
C LYS A 15 -8.84 26.22 16.79
N SER A 16 -9.22 27.46 17.01
CA SER A 16 -10.63 27.85 17.16
C SER A 16 -11.33 28.19 15.85
N SER A 17 -10.64 28.78 14.88
CA SER A 17 -11.23 29.35 13.67
C SER A 17 -10.54 29.00 12.37
N GLY A 18 -9.47 28.21 12.41
CA GLY A 18 -8.76 27.75 11.22
C GLY A 18 -9.61 26.81 10.35
N ARG A 19 -9.17 26.61 9.10
CA ARG A 19 -9.80 25.72 8.14
C ARG A 19 -8.82 24.62 7.76
N ILE A 20 -9.17 23.37 8.06
CA ILE A 20 -8.41 22.21 7.64
C ILE A 20 -9.22 21.45 6.57
N VAL A 21 -8.56 21.15 5.46
CA VAL A 21 -9.13 20.31 4.39
C VAL A 21 -8.30 19.03 4.30
N ILE A 22 -9.00 17.90 4.23
CA ILE A 22 -8.42 16.57 3.99
C ILE A 22 -8.93 16.07 2.64
N VAL A 23 -8.04 15.79 1.70
CA VAL A 23 -8.39 15.17 0.43
C VAL A 23 -8.01 13.69 0.50
N GLY A 24 -9.04 12.84 0.57
CA GLY A 24 -8.96 11.39 0.78
C GLY A 24 -9.81 10.95 1.98
N ALA A 25 -11.05 10.53 1.74
CA ALA A 25 -12.02 10.12 2.76
C ALA A 25 -11.95 8.61 3.07
N SER A 26 -10.74 8.05 3.18
CA SER A 26 -10.53 6.64 3.55
C SER A 26 -9.84 6.53 4.92
N LEU A 27 -9.16 5.42 5.20
CA LEU A 27 -8.51 5.13 6.48
C LEU A 27 -7.61 6.28 6.97
N ALA A 28 -6.69 6.76 6.12
CA ALA A 28 -5.77 7.83 6.49
C ALA A 28 -6.52 9.14 6.79
N GLY A 29 -7.48 9.53 5.95
CA GLY A 29 -8.29 10.74 6.19
C GLY A 29 -9.06 10.69 7.49
N LEU A 30 -9.71 9.55 7.80
CA LEU A 30 -10.43 9.35 9.06
C LEU A 30 -9.50 9.45 10.27
N ARG A 31 -8.36 8.73 10.28
CA ARG A 31 -7.42 8.73 11.41
C ARG A 31 -6.74 10.09 11.62
N ALA A 32 -6.48 10.84 10.54
CA ALA A 32 -6.01 12.21 10.65
C ALA A 32 -7.06 13.13 11.26
N ALA A 33 -8.32 13.04 10.81
CA ALA A 33 -9.43 13.84 11.33
C ALA A 33 -9.64 13.62 12.83
N GLU A 34 -9.64 12.36 13.27
CA GLU A 34 -9.71 12.00 14.69
C GLU A 34 -8.54 12.62 15.47
N SER A 35 -7.33 12.53 14.95
CA SER A 35 -6.13 13.06 15.61
C SER A 35 -6.12 14.60 15.66
N ILE A 36 -6.63 15.27 14.61
CA ILE A 36 -6.81 16.71 14.57
C ILE A 36 -7.75 17.18 15.69
N ARG A 37 -8.89 16.47 15.88
CA ARG A 37 -9.85 16.77 16.96
C ARG A 37 -9.24 16.49 18.34
N ASP A 38 -8.46 15.43 18.50
CA ASP A 38 -7.75 15.10 19.75
C ASP A 38 -6.74 16.17 20.18
N GLU A 39 -6.09 16.81 19.22
CA GLU A 39 -5.18 17.95 19.49
C GLU A 39 -5.94 19.24 19.84
N GLY A 40 -7.27 19.19 19.94
CA GLY A 40 -8.11 20.32 20.36
C GLY A 40 -8.39 21.33 19.24
N PHE A 41 -8.36 20.89 17.98
CA PHE A 41 -8.80 21.73 16.87
C PHE A 41 -10.34 21.75 16.79
N ASN A 42 -10.93 22.93 16.92
CA ASN A 42 -12.38 23.16 16.87
C ASN A 42 -12.80 23.98 15.65
N GLY A 43 -11.86 24.37 14.80
CA GLY A 43 -12.13 25.06 13.55
C GLY A 43 -12.83 24.18 12.50
N SER A 44 -13.03 24.74 11.33
CA SER A 44 -13.69 24.05 10.22
C SER A 44 -12.83 22.88 9.69
N LEU A 45 -13.44 21.70 9.57
CA LEU A 45 -12.81 20.50 9.03
C LEU A 45 -13.67 19.97 7.88
N THR A 46 -13.09 19.92 6.67
CA THR A 46 -13.74 19.36 5.48
C THR A 46 -12.98 18.14 5.01
N ILE A 47 -13.69 17.05 4.71
CA ILE A 47 -13.11 15.79 4.23
C ILE A 47 -13.73 15.47 2.88
N ILE A 48 -12.88 15.35 1.85
CA ILE A 48 -13.26 15.15 0.46
C ILE A 48 -12.88 13.74 0.01
N GLY A 49 -13.80 13.03 -0.62
CA GLY A 49 -13.57 11.68 -1.16
C GLY A 49 -14.31 11.47 -2.47
N ASP A 50 -13.66 10.79 -3.42
CA ASP A 50 -14.23 10.44 -4.72
C ASP A 50 -15.19 9.23 -4.63
N GLU A 51 -15.04 8.36 -3.64
CA GLU A 51 -15.98 7.29 -3.35
C GLU A 51 -17.20 7.81 -2.59
N VAL A 52 -18.38 7.26 -2.88
CA VAL A 52 -19.64 7.62 -2.19
C VAL A 52 -19.76 7.01 -0.79
N HIS A 53 -18.86 6.11 -0.45
CA HIS A 53 -18.88 5.35 0.79
C HIS A 53 -18.19 6.09 1.94
N GLU A 54 -18.72 5.94 3.16
CA GLU A 54 -17.98 6.27 4.36
C GLU A 54 -16.69 5.45 4.47
N PRO A 55 -15.68 5.91 5.23
CA PRO A 55 -14.42 5.15 5.40
C PRO A 55 -14.65 3.70 5.80
N TYR A 56 -14.05 2.78 5.06
CA TYR A 56 -14.15 1.33 5.27
C TYR A 56 -12.78 0.65 5.22
N ASP A 57 -12.72 -0.56 5.77
CA ASP A 57 -11.50 -1.36 5.84
C ASP A 57 -11.26 -2.12 4.53
N ARG A 58 -10.07 -1.96 3.94
CA ARG A 58 -9.73 -2.57 2.64
C ARG A 58 -9.15 -3.98 2.72
N PRO A 59 -8.42 -4.42 3.76
CA PRO A 59 -7.89 -5.78 3.85
C PRO A 59 -8.92 -6.90 3.69
N PRO A 60 -10.20 -6.78 4.12
CA PRO A 60 -11.22 -7.79 3.88
C PRO A 60 -11.62 -7.96 2.41
N LEU A 61 -11.37 -6.95 1.55
CA LEU A 61 -11.83 -6.93 0.16
C LEU A 61 -11.30 -8.12 -0.67
N SER A 62 -10.02 -8.50 -0.48
CA SER A 62 -9.39 -9.64 -1.16
C SER A 62 -9.57 -10.98 -0.44
N LYS A 63 -10.34 -11.03 0.66
CA LYS A 63 -10.46 -12.19 1.54
C LYS A 63 -11.92 -12.50 1.90
N GLN A 64 -12.40 -12.00 3.05
CA GLN A 64 -13.70 -12.35 3.63
C GLN A 64 -14.87 -11.96 2.74
N ILE A 65 -14.78 -10.82 2.04
CA ILE A 65 -15.83 -10.36 1.12
C ILE A 65 -15.94 -11.32 -0.07
N LEU A 66 -14.82 -11.68 -0.69
CA LEU A 66 -14.85 -12.59 -1.84
C LEU A 66 -15.39 -13.98 -1.49
N LYS A 67 -15.22 -14.40 -0.23
CA LYS A 67 -15.81 -15.65 0.29
C LYS A 67 -17.31 -15.56 0.60
N GLY A 68 -17.88 -14.35 0.52
CA GLY A 68 -19.26 -14.11 0.93
C GLY A 68 -19.50 -14.17 2.43
N TRP A 69 -18.44 -14.16 3.28
CA TRP A 69 -18.58 -14.22 4.74
C TRP A 69 -19.01 -12.89 5.34
N VAL A 70 -18.60 -11.79 4.70
CA VAL A 70 -18.91 -10.43 5.13
C VAL A 70 -19.42 -9.67 3.91
N PRO A 71 -20.61 -9.07 3.94
CA PRO A 71 -21.05 -8.15 2.90
C PRO A 71 -20.12 -6.93 2.80
N ALA A 72 -19.92 -6.42 1.59
CA ALA A 72 -19.00 -5.31 1.35
C ALA A 72 -19.35 -4.05 2.16
N GLU A 73 -20.65 -3.79 2.35
CA GLU A 73 -21.17 -2.68 3.15
C GLU A 73 -20.90 -2.79 4.66
N ASN A 74 -20.56 -3.98 5.16
CA ASN A 74 -20.31 -4.23 6.59
C ASN A 74 -18.82 -4.06 6.98
N THR A 75 -18.03 -3.44 6.12
CA THR A 75 -16.60 -3.19 6.39
C THR A 75 -16.29 -1.77 6.86
N LYS A 76 -17.30 -0.99 7.25
CA LYS A 76 -17.11 0.37 7.77
C LYS A 76 -16.08 0.40 8.89
N LEU A 77 -15.16 1.37 8.82
CA LEU A 77 -14.19 1.57 9.88
C LEU A 77 -14.87 2.12 11.14
N PRO A 78 -14.54 1.58 12.32
CA PRO A 78 -15.02 2.16 13.56
C PRO A 78 -14.43 3.56 13.73
N ARG A 79 -15.27 4.52 14.10
CA ARG A 79 -14.81 5.83 14.54
C ARG A 79 -14.32 5.68 15.98
N LEU A 80 -13.05 5.95 16.21
CA LEU A 80 -12.45 5.88 17.54
C LEU A 80 -12.88 7.08 18.39
N ARG A 81 -13.30 8.18 17.73
CA ARG A 81 -13.79 9.42 18.33
C ARG A 81 -14.84 10.07 17.44
N PRO A 82 -15.69 10.95 17.99
CA PRO A 82 -16.54 11.81 17.18
C PRO A 82 -15.70 12.70 16.26
N VAL A 83 -16.03 12.71 14.99
CA VAL A 83 -15.44 13.61 14.00
C VAL A 83 -16.54 14.54 13.49
N ASP A 84 -16.58 15.74 14.04
CA ASP A 84 -17.42 16.83 13.50
C ASP A 84 -16.71 17.42 12.28
N ALA A 85 -17.19 17.10 11.09
CA ALA A 85 -16.60 17.51 9.82
C ALA A 85 -17.66 17.58 8.72
N ASP A 86 -17.43 18.44 7.73
CA ASP A 86 -18.15 18.46 6.46
C ASP A 86 -17.60 17.35 5.56
N TRP A 87 -18.37 16.26 5.42
CA TRP A 87 -18.02 15.11 4.57
C TRP A 87 -18.57 15.29 3.17
N ARG A 88 -17.67 15.49 2.19
CA ARG A 88 -17.98 15.59 0.77
C ARG A 88 -17.59 14.32 0.06
N LEU A 89 -18.47 13.32 0.10
CA LEU A 89 -18.28 12.01 -0.50
C LEU A 89 -18.86 11.98 -1.92
N GLY A 90 -18.28 11.16 -2.80
CA GLY A 90 -18.68 11.04 -4.20
C GLY A 90 -18.24 12.21 -5.07
N VAL A 91 -17.29 13.04 -4.61
CA VAL A 91 -16.76 14.16 -5.37
C VAL A 91 -15.23 14.17 -5.33
N ALA A 92 -14.60 14.10 -6.50
CA ALA A 92 -13.15 14.09 -6.62
C ALA A 92 -12.56 15.50 -6.52
N ALA A 93 -11.39 15.64 -5.92
CA ALA A 93 -10.55 16.81 -6.11
C ALA A 93 -9.93 16.78 -7.52
N THR A 94 -9.92 17.90 -8.22
CA THR A 94 -9.46 18.05 -9.60
C THR A 94 -8.31 19.03 -9.77
N GLY A 95 -8.01 19.82 -8.74
CA GLY A 95 -6.94 20.80 -8.79
C GLY A 95 -6.58 21.38 -7.42
N LEU A 96 -5.40 21.95 -7.32
CA LEU A 96 -4.91 22.65 -6.14
C LEU A 96 -4.24 23.96 -6.53
N ASP A 97 -4.80 25.08 -6.04
CA ASP A 97 -4.14 26.38 -6.07
C ASP A 97 -3.47 26.67 -4.72
N ARG A 98 -2.15 26.66 -4.69
CA ARG A 98 -1.37 26.94 -3.49
C ARG A 98 -1.30 28.43 -3.14
N LYS A 99 -1.50 29.32 -4.12
CA LYS A 99 -1.43 30.77 -3.91
C LYS A 99 -2.69 31.28 -3.21
N THR A 100 -3.83 30.86 -3.69
CA THR A 100 -5.14 31.18 -3.09
C THR A 100 -5.52 30.22 -1.96
N LYS A 101 -4.75 29.14 -1.76
CA LYS A 101 -5.03 28.07 -0.81
C LYS A 101 -6.43 27.47 -1.03
N THR A 102 -6.68 26.97 -2.23
CA THR A 102 -7.98 26.47 -2.64
C THR A 102 -7.85 25.08 -3.29
N VAL A 103 -8.71 24.16 -2.90
CA VAL A 103 -8.90 22.85 -3.57
C VAL A 103 -10.10 22.96 -4.49
N HIS A 104 -9.92 22.61 -5.77
CA HIS A 104 -10.98 22.56 -6.77
C HIS A 104 -11.60 21.16 -6.84
N LEU A 105 -12.94 21.08 -6.94
CA LEU A 105 -13.68 19.83 -6.98
C LEU A 105 -14.31 19.59 -8.36
N ALA A 106 -14.61 18.33 -8.67
CA ALA A 106 -15.20 17.92 -9.95
C ALA A 106 -16.60 18.50 -10.21
N ASN A 107 -17.35 18.87 -9.16
CA ASN A 107 -18.65 19.51 -9.25
C ASN A 107 -18.58 21.05 -9.44
N GLY A 108 -17.37 21.61 -9.53
CA GLY A 108 -17.13 23.03 -9.67
C GLY A 108 -16.98 23.80 -8.35
N ASP A 109 -17.15 23.14 -7.20
CA ASP A 109 -16.94 23.78 -5.90
C ASP A 109 -15.45 24.09 -5.67
N GLU A 110 -15.23 25.16 -4.90
CA GLU A 110 -13.92 25.57 -4.41
C GLU A 110 -13.90 25.51 -2.88
N VAL A 111 -12.89 24.83 -2.33
CA VAL A 111 -12.76 24.62 -0.89
C VAL A 111 -11.50 25.31 -0.38
N PRO A 112 -11.63 26.47 0.30
CA PRO A 112 -10.50 27.19 0.85
C PRO A 112 -9.95 26.49 2.10
N TYR A 113 -8.63 26.51 2.27
CA TYR A 113 -7.96 25.93 3.42
C TYR A 113 -6.89 26.84 4.01
N ASP A 114 -6.61 26.70 5.29
CA ASP A 114 -5.42 27.22 5.94
C ASP A 114 -4.32 26.14 6.02
N ARG A 115 -4.74 24.86 6.24
CA ARG A 115 -3.90 23.68 6.14
C ARG A 115 -4.60 22.56 5.37
N LEU A 116 -3.83 21.85 4.55
CA LEU A 116 -4.30 20.78 3.67
C LEU A 116 -3.59 19.47 4.01
N LEU A 117 -4.34 18.37 4.10
CA LEU A 117 -3.80 17.01 4.11
C LEU A 117 -4.09 16.31 2.78
N ILE A 118 -3.05 15.84 2.11
CA ILE A 118 -3.13 14.96 0.95
C ILE A 118 -3.11 13.52 1.44
N ALA A 119 -4.25 12.83 1.36
CA ALA A 119 -4.45 11.45 1.82
C ALA A 119 -5.15 10.59 0.76
N THR A 120 -4.94 10.91 -0.53
CA THR A 120 -5.64 10.32 -1.68
C THR A 120 -5.27 8.87 -1.98
N GLY A 121 -4.19 8.38 -1.37
CA GLY A 121 -3.80 6.98 -1.48
C GLY A 121 -3.44 6.54 -2.91
N VAL A 122 -3.86 5.31 -3.23
CA VAL A 122 -3.59 4.66 -4.51
C VAL A 122 -4.85 4.00 -5.06
N ARG A 123 -4.88 3.75 -6.37
CA ARG A 123 -5.87 2.93 -7.08
C ARG A 123 -5.21 1.73 -7.73
N SER A 124 -5.99 0.71 -8.08
CA SER A 124 -5.51 -0.41 -8.89
C SER A 124 -5.01 0.08 -10.24
N ARG A 125 -3.90 -0.48 -10.71
CA ARG A 125 -3.44 -0.27 -12.08
C ARG A 125 -4.47 -0.87 -13.04
N PRO A 126 -5.00 -0.09 -13.99
CA PRO A 126 -5.94 -0.60 -14.98
C PRO A 126 -5.25 -1.58 -15.95
N TRP A 127 -6.06 -2.36 -16.64
CA TRP A 127 -5.55 -3.16 -17.76
C TRP A 127 -4.91 -2.27 -18.82
N PHE A 128 -3.79 -2.73 -19.38
CA PHE A 128 -2.94 -1.88 -20.25
C PHE A 128 -3.58 -1.58 -21.60
N ASN A 129 -4.45 -2.46 -22.13
CA ASN A 129 -5.19 -2.25 -23.36
C ASN A 129 -6.59 -1.71 -23.05
N LYS A 130 -6.90 -0.51 -23.56
CA LYS A 130 -8.16 0.20 -23.26
C LYS A 130 -9.41 -0.49 -23.82
N GLU A 131 -9.30 -1.20 -24.95
CA GLU A 131 -10.43 -1.92 -25.52
C GLU A 131 -10.69 -3.22 -24.75
N GLU A 132 -9.65 -3.95 -24.41
CA GLU A 132 -9.76 -5.13 -23.55
C GLU A 132 -10.25 -4.80 -22.14
N ALA A 133 -9.91 -3.60 -21.65
CA ALA A 133 -10.38 -3.11 -20.33
C ALA A 133 -11.90 -2.94 -20.23
N LYS A 134 -12.60 -2.92 -21.38
CA LYS A 134 -14.06 -2.84 -21.45
C LYS A 134 -14.76 -4.21 -21.39
N LEU A 135 -13.99 -5.29 -21.47
CA LEU A 135 -14.56 -6.65 -21.45
C LEU A 135 -15.23 -6.94 -20.10
N ASP A 136 -16.46 -7.41 -20.16
CA ASP A 136 -17.13 -7.98 -19.00
C ASP A 136 -16.41 -9.26 -18.56
N GLY A 137 -16.28 -9.44 -17.22
CA GLY A 137 -15.49 -10.54 -16.66
C GLY A 137 -14.02 -10.17 -16.42
N LEU A 138 -13.57 -8.96 -16.77
CA LEU A 138 -12.29 -8.40 -16.33
C LEU A 138 -12.47 -7.50 -15.10
N PHE A 139 -11.76 -7.83 -14.03
CA PHE A 139 -11.83 -7.14 -12.75
C PHE A 139 -10.48 -6.63 -12.28
N THR A 140 -10.51 -5.54 -11.54
CA THR A 140 -9.47 -5.12 -10.59
C THR A 140 -10.06 -5.15 -9.19
N ILE A 141 -9.24 -5.03 -8.16
CA ILE A 141 -9.73 -4.96 -6.78
C ILE A 141 -9.02 -3.87 -6.00
N ARG A 142 -9.77 -2.87 -5.57
CA ARG A 142 -9.32 -1.80 -4.68
C ARG A 142 -10.45 -1.21 -3.86
N THR A 143 -11.65 -1.10 -4.43
CA THR A 143 -12.83 -0.50 -3.80
C THR A 143 -13.79 -1.57 -3.30
N SER A 144 -14.72 -1.16 -2.42
CA SER A 144 -15.82 -2.00 -1.97
C SER A 144 -16.70 -2.46 -3.13
N ASP A 145 -16.94 -1.58 -4.11
CA ASP A 145 -17.72 -1.89 -5.32
C ASP A 145 -16.99 -2.91 -6.21
N ASP A 146 -15.65 -2.80 -6.35
CA ASP A 146 -14.87 -3.81 -7.05
C ASP A 146 -15.01 -5.19 -6.40
N ALA A 147 -14.88 -5.24 -5.08
CA ALA A 147 -15.00 -6.49 -4.32
C ALA A 147 -16.40 -7.10 -4.41
N GLY A 148 -17.44 -6.29 -4.37
CA GLY A 148 -18.82 -6.74 -4.54
C GLY A 148 -19.09 -7.33 -5.93
N ARG A 149 -18.63 -6.66 -7.00
CA ARG A 149 -18.74 -7.16 -8.37
C ARG A 149 -17.97 -8.46 -8.58
N LEU A 150 -16.72 -8.52 -8.09
CA LEU A 150 -15.90 -9.72 -8.20
C LEU A 150 -16.49 -10.87 -7.39
N GLN A 151 -16.98 -10.63 -6.17
CA GLN A 151 -17.65 -11.63 -5.34
C GLN A 151 -18.85 -12.24 -6.07
N ALA A 152 -19.70 -11.41 -6.70
CA ALA A 152 -20.84 -11.89 -7.47
C ALA A 152 -20.41 -12.78 -8.66
N ALA A 153 -19.33 -12.40 -9.36
CA ALA A 153 -18.78 -13.20 -10.46
C ALA A 153 -18.20 -14.53 -9.97
N LEU A 154 -17.52 -14.57 -8.82
CA LEU A 154 -17.00 -15.82 -8.24
C LEU A 154 -18.11 -16.72 -7.72
N ALA A 155 -19.17 -16.14 -7.12
CA ALA A 155 -20.33 -16.88 -6.62
C ALA A 155 -21.13 -17.55 -7.75
N ALA A 156 -21.03 -17.06 -8.97
CA ALA A 156 -21.60 -17.69 -10.17
C ALA A 156 -20.86 -18.99 -10.60
N THR A 157 -19.86 -19.42 -9.85
CA THR A 157 -19.06 -20.63 -10.07
C THR A 157 -18.46 -20.71 -11.48
N PRO A 158 -17.62 -19.72 -11.87
CA PRO A 158 -16.96 -19.72 -13.18
C PRO A 158 -16.09 -20.96 -13.34
N ARG A 159 -16.02 -21.50 -14.57
CA ARG A 159 -15.22 -22.71 -14.85
C ARG A 159 -13.73 -22.47 -14.69
N ARG A 160 -13.25 -21.26 -15.02
CA ARG A 160 -11.86 -20.88 -14.84
C ARG A 160 -11.71 -19.40 -14.50
N VAL A 161 -10.96 -19.14 -13.43
CA VAL A 161 -10.51 -17.82 -13.01
C VAL A 161 -9.04 -17.67 -13.41
N LEU A 162 -8.69 -16.59 -14.10
CA LEU A 162 -7.32 -16.18 -14.37
C LEU A 162 -6.97 -14.99 -13.47
N ILE A 163 -5.91 -15.13 -12.68
CA ILE A 163 -5.32 -14.02 -11.92
C ILE A 163 -4.02 -13.62 -12.62
N VAL A 164 -3.89 -12.34 -12.95
CA VAL A 164 -2.70 -11.77 -13.59
C VAL A 164 -1.90 -11.01 -12.57
N GLY A 165 -0.74 -11.58 -12.20
CA GLY A 165 0.15 -11.09 -11.15
C GLY A 165 0.04 -11.89 -9.85
N ALA A 166 1.18 -12.35 -9.33
CA ALA A 166 1.32 -13.14 -8.10
C ALA A 166 1.95 -12.35 -6.95
N GLY A 167 1.62 -11.05 -6.85
CA GLY A 167 1.89 -10.24 -5.65
C GLY A 167 0.98 -10.65 -4.48
N PHE A 168 1.02 -9.91 -3.37
CA PHE A 168 0.20 -10.24 -2.19
C PHE A 168 -1.29 -10.39 -2.52
N ILE A 169 -1.89 -9.41 -3.19
CA ILE A 169 -3.31 -9.42 -3.52
C ILE A 169 -3.65 -10.57 -4.48
N GLY A 170 -2.85 -10.79 -5.53
CA GLY A 170 -3.08 -11.90 -6.47
C GLY A 170 -2.98 -13.27 -5.79
N SER A 171 -2.00 -13.46 -4.91
CA SER A 171 -1.84 -14.70 -4.16
C SER A 171 -2.98 -14.92 -3.13
N GLU A 172 -3.46 -13.86 -2.48
CA GLU A 172 -4.63 -13.93 -1.59
C GLU A 172 -5.90 -14.31 -2.35
N MET A 173 -6.13 -13.72 -3.51
CA MET A 173 -7.29 -14.07 -4.35
C MET A 173 -7.19 -15.50 -4.89
N ALA A 174 -5.99 -15.97 -5.26
CA ALA A 174 -5.78 -17.36 -5.64
C ALA A 174 -6.11 -18.32 -4.49
N SER A 175 -5.72 -17.98 -3.24
CA SER A 175 -6.10 -18.72 -2.05
C SER A 175 -7.62 -18.77 -1.89
N VAL A 176 -8.31 -17.64 -2.01
CA VAL A 176 -9.77 -17.57 -1.91
C VAL A 176 -10.44 -18.41 -3.00
N CYS A 177 -9.98 -18.32 -4.25
CA CYS A 177 -10.53 -19.14 -5.34
C CYS A 177 -10.43 -20.64 -5.04
N ARG A 178 -9.28 -21.08 -4.48
CA ARG A 178 -9.11 -22.50 -4.08
C ARG A 178 -9.99 -22.88 -2.90
N GLU A 179 -10.19 -21.99 -1.91
CA GLU A 179 -11.12 -22.21 -0.80
C GLU A 179 -12.59 -22.27 -1.26
N LEU A 180 -12.93 -21.66 -2.41
CA LEU A 180 -14.23 -21.73 -3.06
C LEU A 180 -14.33 -22.89 -4.08
N ASP A 181 -13.36 -23.81 -4.13
CA ASP A 181 -13.27 -24.91 -5.07
C ASP A 181 -13.27 -24.49 -6.55
N LEU A 182 -12.87 -23.24 -6.86
CA LEU A 182 -12.78 -22.75 -8.23
C LEU A 182 -11.44 -23.14 -8.88
N ASN A 183 -11.47 -23.45 -10.19
CA ASN A 183 -10.26 -23.64 -10.97
C ASN A 183 -9.58 -22.29 -11.20
N VAL A 184 -8.37 -22.13 -10.70
CA VAL A 184 -7.61 -20.89 -10.82
C VAL A 184 -6.25 -21.11 -11.49
N THR A 185 -5.99 -20.28 -12.48
CA THR A 185 -4.67 -20.10 -13.09
C THR A 185 -4.11 -18.77 -12.61
N VAL A 186 -2.84 -18.74 -12.21
CA VAL A 186 -2.11 -17.51 -11.90
C VAL A 186 -1.01 -17.34 -12.93
N ALA A 187 -1.03 -16.25 -13.69
CA ALA A 187 0.03 -15.88 -14.62
C ALA A 187 0.90 -14.77 -13.99
N GLU A 188 2.19 -15.09 -13.81
CA GLU A 188 3.15 -14.16 -13.22
C GLU A 188 4.37 -14.00 -14.14
N ARG A 189 4.67 -12.77 -14.51
CA ARG A 189 5.82 -12.47 -15.37
C ARG A 189 7.17 -12.69 -14.68
N ALA A 190 7.23 -12.50 -13.38
CA ALA A 190 8.43 -12.77 -12.60
C ALA A 190 8.69 -14.27 -12.42
N PRO A 191 9.91 -14.69 -12.05
CA PRO A 191 10.26 -16.09 -11.85
C PRO A 191 9.49 -16.79 -10.73
N GLY A 192 8.86 -16.05 -9.82
CA GLY A 192 8.12 -16.63 -8.70
C GLY A 192 7.15 -15.63 -8.05
N PRO A 193 6.14 -16.13 -7.32
CA PRO A 193 5.21 -15.30 -6.57
C PRO A 193 5.92 -14.54 -5.45
N LEU A 194 5.49 -13.32 -5.16
CA LEU A 194 6.02 -12.48 -4.07
C LEU A 194 7.53 -12.18 -4.12
N ILE A 195 8.23 -12.52 -5.22
CA ILE A 195 9.70 -12.44 -5.29
C ILE A 195 10.22 -11.02 -5.03
N GLY A 196 9.52 -10.00 -5.49
CA GLY A 196 9.90 -8.60 -5.25
C GLY A 196 9.83 -8.16 -3.78
N ALA A 197 9.02 -8.84 -2.97
CA ALA A 197 8.86 -8.54 -1.55
C ALA A 197 9.69 -9.46 -0.64
N LEU A 198 9.84 -10.73 -1.00
CA LEU A 198 10.36 -11.77 -0.14
C LEU A 198 11.72 -12.33 -0.59
N GLY A 199 12.12 -12.10 -1.85
CA GLY A 199 13.27 -12.76 -2.49
C GLY A 199 12.97 -14.18 -2.97
N GLY A 200 13.84 -14.73 -3.84
CA GLY A 200 13.61 -15.98 -4.52
C GLY A 200 13.52 -17.21 -3.60
N VAL A 201 14.30 -17.22 -2.52
CA VAL A 201 14.27 -18.32 -1.54
C VAL A 201 12.88 -18.47 -0.91
N LEU A 202 12.29 -17.37 -0.44
CA LEU A 202 10.95 -17.39 0.16
C LEU A 202 9.84 -17.42 -0.91
N ALA A 203 10.10 -16.90 -2.11
CA ALA A 203 9.21 -17.04 -3.25
C ALA A 203 8.99 -18.51 -3.64
N ASN A 204 10.03 -19.35 -3.53
CA ASN A 204 9.91 -20.80 -3.74
C ASN A 204 8.96 -21.44 -2.72
N VAL A 205 9.01 -21.04 -1.46
CA VAL A 205 8.05 -21.51 -0.44
C VAL A 205 6.63 -21.11 -0.81
N ALA A 206 6.43 -19.85 -1.23
CA ALA A 206 5.12 -19.36 -1.68
C ALA A 206 4.63 -20.07 -2.96
N ARG A 207 5.54 -20.43 -3.87
CA ARG A 207 5.25 -21.23 -5.05
C ARG A 207 4.74 -22.62 -4.70
N GLU A 208 5.45 -23.31 -3.81
CA GLU A 208 5.04 -24.64 -3.32
C GLU A 208 3.65 -24.60 -2.68
N MET A 209 3.38 -23.59 -1.85
CA MET A 209 2.06 -23.40 -1.24
C MET A 209 0.94 -23.30 -2.28
N GLN A 210 1.15 -22.54 -3.35
CA GLN A 210 0.17 -22.38 -4.42
C GLN A 210 -0.05 -23.69 -5.21
N LEU A 211 1.03 -24.36 -5.59
CA LEU A 211 0.98 -25.62 -6.33
C LEU A 211 0.29 -26.73 -5.54
N GLU A 212 0.62 -26.90 -4.26
CA GLU A 212 0.00 -27.89 -3.38
C GLU A 212 -1.49 -27.62 -3.16
N ALA A 213 -1.89 -26.36 -3.16
CA ALA A 213 -3.30 -25.98 -3.10
C ALA A 213 -4.05 -26.20 -4.42
N GLY A 214 -3.36 -26.65 -5.48
CA GLY A 214 -3.97 -26.94 -6.79
C GLY A 214 -4.13 -25.71 -7.68
N VAL A 215 -3.33 -24.65 -7.49
CA VAL A 215 -3.25 -23.51 -8.42
C VAL A 215 -2.45 -23.91 -9.66
N ASP A 216 -2.98 -23.63 -10.86
CA ASP A 216 -2.20 -23.66 -12.11
C ASP A 216 -1.30 -22.40 -12.14
N LEU A 217 -0.14 -22.48 -11.50
CA LEU A 217 0.80 -21.35 -11.37
C LEU A 217 1.80 -21.34 -12.54
N ARG A 218 1.73 -20.30 -13.35
CA ARG A 218 2.60 -20.06 -14.51
C ARG A 218 3.49 -18.86 -14.23
N THR A 219 4.76 -19.11 -13.99
CA THR A 219 5.80 -18.07 -13.73
C THR A 219 6.65 -17.84 -14.97
N GLY A 220 7.21 -16.64 -15.13
CA GLY A 220 7.93 -16.23 -16.34
C GLY A 220 7.01 -15.98 -17.54
N VAL A 221 5.70 -15.84 -17.29
CA VAL A 221 4.67 -15.77 -18.35
C VAL A 221 3.83 -14.51 -18.18
N ALA A 222 3.72 -13.73 -19.25
CA ALA A 222 2.85 -12.55 -19.30
C ALA A 222 1.53 -12.89 -20.03
N VAL A 223 0.44 -12.19 -19.68
CA VAL A 223 -0.78 -12.17 -20.49
C VAL A 223 -0.62 -11.08 -21.54
N GLU A 224 -0.60 -11.47 -22.81
CA GLU A 224 -0.42 -10.55 -23.93
C GLU A 224 -1.71 -9.95 -24.44
N LYS A 225 -2.80 -10.74 -24.40
CA LYS A 225 -4.09 -10.33 -24.96
C LYS A 225 -5.24 -11.04 -24.26
N LEU A 226 -6.34 -10.31 -24.07
CA LEU A 226 -7.64 -10.86 -23.72
C LEU A 226 -8.54 -10.85 -24.96
N ILE A 227 -9.33 -11.89 -25.13
CA ILE A 227 -10.23 -12.08 -26.27
C ILE A 227 -11.64 -12.21 -25.71
N GLY A 228 -12.53 -11.34 -26.17
CA GLY A 228 -13.96 -11.36 -25.84
C GLY A 228 -14.78 -12.08 -26.90
N ASP A 229 -16.02 -12.43 -26.55
CA ASP A 229 -17.07 -12.84 -27.50
C ASP A 229 -17.78 -11.61 -28.09
N ASP A 230 -18.73 -11.87 -29.01
CA ASP A 230 -19.52 -10.81 -29.64
C ASP A 230 -20.41 -10.02 -28.67
N ALA A 231 -20.67 -10.56 -27.47
CA ALA A 231 -21.40 -9.90 -26.40
C ALA A 231 -20.50 -9.06 -25.51
N GLY A 232 -19.17 -9.08 -25.71
CA GLY A 232 -18.18 -8.34 -24.95
C GLY A 232 -17.73 -9.02 -23.66
N HIS A 233 -18.05 -10.30 -23.43
CA HIS A 233 -17.53 -11.04 -22.27
C HIS A 233 -16.16 -11.63 -22.58
N VAL A 234 -15.24 -11.59 -21.61
CA VAL A 234 -13.94 -12.25 -21.72
C VAL A 234 -14.11 -13.77 -21.88
N ARG A 235 -13.41 -14.39 -22.85
CA ARG A 235 -13.45 -15.83 -23.11
C ARG A 235 -12.11 -16.49 -23.16
N GLN A 236 -11.09 -15.77 -23.60
CA GLN A 236 -9.75 -16.34 -23.71
C GLN A 236 -8.68 -15.33 -23.31
N ALA A 237 -7.56 -15.87 -22.82
CA ALA A 237 -6.35 -15.14 -22.58
C ALA A 237 -5.18 -15.78 -23.33
N LYS A 238 -4.48 -14.99 -24.15
CA LYS A 238 -3.25 -15.41 -24.81
C LYS A 238 -2.06 -15.07 -23.96
N LEU A 239 -1.20 -16.04 -23.71
CA LEU A 239 0.00 -15.94 -22.91
C LEU A 239 1.26 -15.80 -23.77
N SER A 240 2.33 -15.24 -23.20
CA SER A 240 3.62 -15.01 -23.89
C SER A 240 4.38 -16.29 -24.24
N ASP A 241 4.02 -17.42 -23.64
CA ASP A 241 4.54 -18.74 -24.00
C ASP A 241 3.84 -19.40 -25.18
N GLY A 242 2.89 -18.67 -25.83
CA GLY A 242 2.08 -19.13 -26.94
C GLY A 242 0.82 -19.89 -26.54
N THR A 243 0.60 -20.17 -25.27
CA THR A 243 -0.62 -20.83 -24.78
C THR A 243 -1.82 -19.91 -24.88
N THR A 244 -2.99 -20.45 -25.16
CA THR A 244 -4.29 -19.76 -25.04
C THR A 244 -5.13 -20.49 -23.99
N LEU A 245 -5.65 -19.75 -23.02
CA LEU A 245 -6.49 -20.26 -21.94
C LEU A 245 -7.93 -19.81 -22.16
N ASP A 246 -8.88 -20.74 -22.06
CA ASP A 246 -10.28 -20.36 -21.88
C ASP A 246 -10.50 -19.83 -20.47
N VAL A 247 -11.16 -18.69 -20.34
CA VAL A 247 -11.38 -18.00 -19.06
C VAL A 247 -12.79 -17.42 -19.00
N ASP A 248 -13.40 -17.42 -17.82
CA ASP A 248 -14.70 -16.77 -17.58
C ASP A 248 -14.55 -15.51 -16.73
N VAL A 249 -13.53 -15.47 -15.88
CA VAL A 249 -13.18 -14.33 -15.00
C VAL A 249 -11.69 -14.07 -15.07
N VAL A 250 -11.31 -12.82 -15.25
CA VAL A 250 -9.92 -12.35 -15.20
C VAL A 250 -9.78 -11.30 -14.11
N VAL A 251 -8.81 -11.46 -13.23
CA VAL A 251 -8.51 -10.48 -12.19
C VAL A 251 -7.11 -9.90 -12.42
N ALA A 252 -7.06 -8.61 -12.75
CA ALA A 252 -5.81 -7.88 -12.98
C ALA A 252 -5.25 -7.37 -11.65
N SER A 253 -4.24 -8.07 -11.11
CA SER A 253 -3.49 -7.72 -9.90
C SER A 253 -2.12 -7.13 -10.26
N LEU A 254 -2.12 -6.00 -10.99
CA LEU A 254 -0.95 -5.41 -11.65
C LEU A 254 -0.25 -4.33 -10.81
N GLY A 255 -0.54 -4.28 -9.50
CA GLY A 255 -0.04 -3.25 -8.60
C GLY A 255 -0.91 -1.99 -8.59
N SER A 256 -0.35 -0.89 -8.07
CA SER A 256 -1.08 0.35 -7.78
C SER A 256 -0.54 1.55 -8.55
N ILE A 257 -1.34 2.62 -8.60
CA ILE A 257 -0.98 3.95 -9.10
C ILE A 257 -1.39 4.96 -8.03
N ARG A 258 -0.51 5.93 -7.73
CA ARG A 258 -0.79 7.02 -6.78
C ARG A 258 -1.79 7.99 -7.37
N ASN A 259 -2.74 8.45 -6.53
CA ASN A 259 -3.76 9.41 -6.93
C ASN A 259 -3.24 10.84 -6.77
N VAL A 260 -2.44 11.29 -7.73
CA VAL A 260 -1.72 12.58 -7.67
C VAL A 260 -2.03 13.52 -8.85
N GLU A 261 -2.84 13.11 -9.81
CA GLU A 261 -3.11 13.86 -11.03
C GLU A 261 -3.71 15.25 -10.74
N TRP A 262 -4.54 15.34 -9.71
CA TRP A 262 -5.14 16.61 -9.27
C TRP A 262 -4.11 17.63 -8.73
N LEU A 263 -2.87 17.19 -8.48
CA LEU A 263 -1.74 18.03 -8.05
C LEU A 263 -0.90 18.53 -9.22
N GLU A 264 -1.24 18.15 -10.46
CA GLU A 264 -0.51 18.61 -11.63
C GLU A 264 -0.56 20.14 -11.73
N GLY A 265 0.59 20.76 -11.94
CA GLY A 265 0.71 22.23 -11.96
C GLY A 265 0.67 22.93 -10.59
N ALA A 266 0.41 22.24 -9.50
CA ALA A 266 0.39 22.84 -8.16
C ALA A 266 1.78 23.19 -7.61
N GLY A 267 2.87 22.80 -8.29
CA GLY A 267 4.25 23.07 -7.88
C GLY A 267 4.68 22.28 -6.64
N LEU A 268 4.09 21.10 -6.40
CA LEU A 268 4.49 20.14 -5.38
C LEU A 268 5.40 19.06 -5.99
N ALA A 269 6.30 18.51 -5.17
CA ALA A 269 7.10 17.32 -5.51
C ALA A 269 6.21 16.08 -5.53
N SER A 270 5.35 15.97 -6.55
CA SER A 270 4.37 14.91 -6.73
C SER A 270 4.53 14.25 -8.10
N GLY A 271 4.26 12.96 -8.20
CA GLY A 271 4.36 12.22 -9.44
C GLY A 271 4.14 10.72 -9.24
N PHE A 272 4.63 9.91 -10.17
CA PHE A 272 4.46 8.45 -10.21
C PHE A 272 4.74 7.76 -8.86
N TRP A 273 5.73 8.24 -8.12
CA TRP A 273 6.14 7.65 -6.83
C TRP A 273 5.35 8.16 -5.63
N GLY A 274 4.46 9.13 -5.81
CA GLY A 274 3.68 9.77 -4.74
C GLY A 274 4.09 11.22 -4.51
N VAL A 275 3.78 11.73 -3.31
CA VAL A 275 4.09 13.09 -2.89
C VAL A 275 5.23 13.06 -1.88
N GLY A 276 6.36 13.70 -2.21
CA GLY A 276 7.51 13.80 -1.32
C GLY A 276 7.19 14.66 -0.11
N CYS A 277 7.56 14.19 1.08
CA CYS A 277 7.37 14.95 2.32
C CYS A 277 8.55 14.76 3.29
N ASP A 278 8.70 15.68 4.23
CA ASP A 278 9.68 15.57 5.31
C ASP A 278 9.22 14.59 6.40
N ALA A 279 10.06 14.38 7.40
CA ALA A 279 9.71 13.54 8.55
C ALA A 279 8.54 14.11 9.38
N GLY A 280 8.23 15.39 9.26
CA GLY A 280 7.05 16.01 9.85
C GLY A 280 5.77 15.83 9.05
N CYS A 281 5.82 15.05 7.96
CA CYS A 281 4.74 14.83 7.00
C CYS A 281 4.39 16.08 6.15
N ARG A 282 5.26 17.11 6.08
CA ARG A 282 5.03 18.30 5.27
C ARG A 282 5.48 18.04 3.83
N ALA A 283 4.64 18.38 2.86
CA ALA A 283 4.96 18.22 1.45
C ALA A 283 6.15 19.10 1.02
N PHE A 284 6.98 18.60 0.12
CA PHE A 284 7.97 19.40 -0.59
C PHE A 284 7.35 20.06 -1.82
N ASP A 285 7.82 21.26 -2.13
CA ASP A 285 7.58 21.85 -3.45
C ASP A 285 8.57 21.30 -4.49
N VAL A 286 8.41 21.70 -5.75
CA VAL A 286 9.29 21.26 -6.87
C VAL A 286 10.75 21.67 -6.72
N ASN A 287 11.07 22.59 -5.81
CA ASN A 287 12.45 23.03 -5.52
C ASN A 287 13.02 22.29 -4.30
N GLY A 288 12.29 21.34 -3.72
CA GLY A 288 12.67 20.61 -2.50
C GLY A 288 12.49 21.41 -1.21
N VAL A 289 11.76 22.52 -1.26
CA VAL A 289 11.45 23.33 -0.06
C VAL A 289 10.20 22.79 0.61
N VAL A 290 10.27 22.66 1.94
CA VAL A 290 9.14 22.19 2.75
C VAL A 290 8.03 23.24 2.77
N THR A 291 6.79 22.80 2.54
CA THR A 291 5.61 23.67 2.65
C THR A 291 5.15 23.77 4.10
N ASP A 292 4.62 24.94 4.50
CA ASP A 292 4.13 25.13 5.87
C ASP A 292 2.69 24.70 6.10
N SER A 293 1.91 24.59 5.03
CA SER A 293 0.46 24.40 5.10
C SER A 293 -0.04 23.11 4.46
N ILE A 294 0.82 22.33 3.80
CA ILE A 294 0.43 21.11 3.09
C ILE A 294 1.14 19.90 3.70
N PHE A 295 0.35 18.92 4.09
CA PHE A 295 0.79 17.67 4.71
C PHE A 295 0.39 16.47 3.86
N VAL A 296 1.07 15.34 4.06
CA VAL A 296 0.83 14.11 3.28
C VAL A 296 0.79 12.91 4.22
N ALA A 297 -0.14 11.97 3.98
CA ALA A 297 -0.21 10.73 4.75
C ALA A 297 -0.79 9.56 3.92
N GLY A 298 -0.54 8.34 4.38
CA GLY A 298 -1.01 7.10 3.75
C GLY A 298 -0.19 6.70 2.53
N ASP A 299 -0.78 5.88 1.65
CA ASP A 299 -0.09 5.23 0.52
C ASP A 299 0.44 6.22 -0.53
N VAL A 300 -0.07 7.45 -0.57
CA VAL A 300 0.40 8.51 -1.46
C VAL A 300 1.67 9.19 -0.96
N ALA A 301 1.97 9.07 0.34
CA ALA A 301 3.12 9.71 0.95
C ALA A 301 4.43 9.00 0.61
N ARG A 302 5.46 9.80 0.37
CA ARG A 302 6.83 9.37 0.13
C ARG A 302 7.73 9.97 1.19
N LEU A 303 8.14 9.14 2.15
CA LEU A 303 8.78 9.53 3.40
C LEU A 303 10.28 9.25 3.39
N PRO A 304 11.11 10.10 4.02
CA PRO A 304 12.54 9.83 4.17
C PRO A 304 12.76 8.66 5.15
N GLN A 305 13.72 7.78 4.82
CA GLN A 305 14.06 6.63 5.65
C GLN A 305 15.54 6.59 5.99
N VAL A 306 15.83 6.96 7.22
CA VAL A 306 17.21 7.03 7.75
C VAL A 306 17.88 5.66 7.75
N LEU A 307 17.13 4.61 8.14
CA LEU A 307 17.66 3.24 8.23
C LEU A 307 18.05 2.64 6.88
N TYR A 308 17.51 3.19 5.79
CA TYR A 308 17.72 2.70 4.43
C TYR A 308 18.48 3.72 3.56
N GLY A 309 19.53 4.34 4.14
CA GLY A 309 20.41 5.25 3.41
C GLY A 309 19.76 6.59 3.04
N TYR A 310 18.84 7.08 3.87
CA TYR A 310 18.10 8.33 3.64
C TYR A 310 17.27 8.35 2.36
N GLN A 311 16.92 7.18 1.84
CA GLN A 311 16.07 7.10 0.67
C GLN A 311 14.63 7.47 1.01
N PHE A 312 13.94 8.07 0.04
CA PHE A 312 12.51 8.30 0.13
C PHE A 312 11.78 7.05 -0.31
N ILE A 313 10.87 6.54 0.52
CA ILE A 313 10.09 5.35 0.23
C ILE A 313 8.58 5.62 0.36
N SER A 314 7.80 4.93 -0.46
CA SER A 314 6.34 4.86 -0.33
C SER A 314 5.98 3.54 0.32
N ILE A 315 5.20 3.60 1.41
CA ILE A 315 4.79 2.44 2.21
C ILE A 315 3.29 2.27 2.07
N GLU A 316 2.86 1.32 1.22
CA GLU A 316 1.45 1.02 0.95
C GLU A 316 0.92 -0.02 1.95
N HIS A 317 0.99 0.30 3.26
CA HIS A 317 0.58 -0.60 4.33
C HIS A 317 -0.45 0.05 5.24
N TRP A 318 -1.38 -0.77 5.73
CA TRP A 318 -2.48 -0.35 6.60
C TRP A 318 -1.99 0.43 7.84
N GLU A 319 -0.96 -0.07 8.54
CA GLU A 319 -0.40 0.58 9.73
C GLU A 319 0.20 1.95 9.39
N ASN A 320 0.88 2.09 8.24
CA ASN A 320 1.41 3.36 7.78
C ASN A 320 0.28 4.37 7.53
N ALA A 321 -0.83 3.92 6.94
CA ALA A 321 -2.00 4.78 6.72
C ALA A 321 -2.63 5.25 8.04
N VAL A 322 -2.59 4.44 9.10
CA VAL A 322 -3.09 4.81 10.44
C VAL A 322 -2.12 5.75 11.15
N VAL A 323 -0.91 5.27 11.42
CA VAL A 323 0.05 5.97 12.29
C VAL A 323 0.58 7.24 11.62
N GLY A 324 0.87 7.17 10.31
CA GLY A 324 1.31 8.32 9.52
C GLY A 324 0.25 9.41 9.46
N ALA A 325 -1.01 9.04 9.29
CA ALA A 325 -2.11 10.00 9.28
C ALA A 325 -2.36 10.62 10.66
N GLN A 326 -2.25 9.84 11.73
CA GLN A 326 -2.33 10.38 13.09
C GLN A 326 -1.21 11.38 13.38
N MET A 327 0.02 11.08 12.93
CA MET A 327 1.15 11.98 13.09
C MET A 327 0.98 13.25 12.25
N ALA A 328 0.59 13.12 10.99
CA ALA A 328 0.30 14.26 10.14
C ALA A 328 -0.79 15.16 10.75
N GLY A 329 -1.90 14.57 11.21
CA GLY A 329 -2.99 15.30 11.88
C GLY A 329 -2.52 16.07 13.11
N ARG A 330 -1.71 15.46 13.97
CA ARG A 330 -1.10 16.14 15.11
C ARG A 330 -0.21 17.30 14.69
N ASN A 331 0.68 17.06 13.73
CA ASN A 331 1.62 18.07 13.25
C ASN A 331 0.92 19.23 12.53
N MET A 332 -0.25 18.97 11.92
CA MET A 332 -1.08 20.03 11.33
C MET A 332 -1.62 21.02 12.35
N VAL A 333 -1.75 20.66 13.62
CA VAL A 333 -2.33 21.52 14.67
C VAL A 333 -1.26 22.13 15.58
N ARG A 334 -0.04 21.58 15.54
CA ARG A 334 1.08 22.03 16.37
C ARG A 334 1.85 23.18 15.76
N LEU A 335 2.54 23.93 16.60
CA LEU A 335 3.59 24.86 16.18
C LEU A 335 4.76 24.07 15.57
N GLU A 336 5.54 24.69 14.72
CA GLU A 336 6.65 24.03 14.04
C GLU A 336 7.64 23.39 15.03
N ALA A 337 7.96 24.09 16.11
CA ALA A 337 8.85 23.61 17.16
C ALA A 337 8.32 22.39 17.93
N ASP A 338 7.01 22.17 17.95
CA ASP A 338 6.35 21.08 18.68
C ASP A 338 6.07 19.87 17.78
N ARG A 339 6.37 19.94 16.48
CA ARG A 339 6.12 18.87 15.53
C ARG A 339 7.05 17.69 15.78
N LEU A 340 6.50 16.50 15.68
CA LEU A 340 7.22 15.25 15.91
C LEU A 340 7.54 14.58 14.57
N PRO A 341 8.73 13.96 14.45
CA PRO A 341 9.08 13.21 13.25
C PRO A 341 8.31 11.89 13.18
N TYR A 342 7.93 11.50 11.97
CA TYR A 342 7.39 10.21 11.62
C TYR A 342 8.39 9.47 10.72
N LEU A 343 9.02 8.45 11.27
CA LEU A 343 10.02 7.62 10.60
C LEU A 343 9.58 6.16 10.72
N PRO A 344 8.57 5.73 9.95
CA PRO A 344 7.98 4.41 10.11
C PRO A 344 8.95 3.31 9.69
N LEU A 345 8.94 2.21 10.44
CA LEU A 345 9.48 0.95 9.97
C LEU A 345 8.35 0.21 9.23
N PRO A 346 8.53 -0.13 7.94
CA PRO A 346 7.50 -0.83 7.18
C PRO A 346 7.08 -2.13 7.86
N ARG A 347 5.77 -2.37 7.95
CA ARG A 347 5.20 -3.62 8.45
C ARG A 347 4.09 -4.07 7.52
N TYR A 348 4.02 -5.35 7.24
CA TYR A 348 2.97 -5.92 6.41
C TYR A 348 2.57 -7.32 6.87
N TRP A 349 1.40 -7.74 6.45
CA TRP A 349 0.91 -9.10 6.65
C TRP A 349 0.09 -9.57 5.46
N SER A 350 0.06 -10.87 5.27
CA SER A 350 -0.80 -11.52 4.28
C SER A 350 -1.18 -12.91 4.79
N GLY A 351 -2.46 -13.26 4.67
CA GLY A 351 -2.95 -14.61 4.93
C GLY A 351 -3.33 -15.27 3.61
N GLN A 352 -2.68 -16.38 3.27
CA GLN A 352 -2.91 -17.09 2.03
C GLN A 352 -2.55 -18.58 2.18
N PHE A 353 -3.37 -19.47 1.62
CA PHE A 353 -3.16 -20.93 1.66
C PHE A 353 -2.91 -21.48 3.07
N GLY A 354 -3.65 -20.96 4.06
CA GLY A 354 -3.52 -21.36 5.46
C GLY A 354 -2.25 -20.86 6.17
N VAL A 355 -1.44 -20.05 5.51
CA VAL A 355 -0.19 -19.51 6.06
C VAL A 355 -0.33 -18.01 6.32
N ASN A 356 0.13 -17.59 7.50
CA ASN A 356 0.18 -16.18 7.89
C ASN A 356 1.62 -15.66 7.68
N ILE A 357 1.80 -14.84 6.65
CA ILE A 357 3.06 -14.18 6.32
C ILE A 357 3.05 -12.80 6.96
N ARG A 358 4.10 -12.47 7.70
CA ARG A 358 4.29 -11.13 8.28
C ARG A 358 5.71 -10.67 8.03
N GLY A 359 5.86 -9.37 7.78
CA GLY A 359 7.17 -8.77 7.60
C GLY A 359 7.32 -7.45 8.34
N VAL A 360 8.56 -7.12 8.64
CA VAL A 360 8.99 -5.84 9.21
C VAL A 360 10.30 -5.39 8.56
N GLY A 361 10.44 -4.09 8.34
CA GLY A 361 11.55 -3.52 7.60
C GLY A 361 11.45 -3.75 6.10
N LEU A 362 12.58 -3.71 5.42
CA LEU A 362 12.69 -3.88 3.98
C LEU A 362 13.55 -5.11 3.62
N PRO A 363 12.97 -6.30 3.51
CA PRO A 363 13.69 -7.49 3.02
C PRO A 363 14.36 -7.25 1.67
N SER A 364 13.68 -6.55 0.75
CA SER A 364 14.19 -6.22 -0.59
C SER A 364 15.38 -5.27 -0.61
N PHE A 365 15.69 -4.60 0.48
CA PHE A 365 16.93 -3.82 0.64
C PHE A 365 18.13 -4.70 0.99
N GLY A 366 17.89 -5.92 1.50
CA GLY A 366 18.91 -6.87 1.91
C GLY A 366 19.56 -7.61 0.73
N ASP A 367 20.85 -7.89 0.83
CA ASP A 367 21.61 -8.73 -0.10
C ASP A 367 22.04 -10.08 0.55
N GLN A 368 21.72 -10.24 1.83
CA GLN A 368 21.96 -11.42 2.62
C GLN A 368 20.70 -11.80 3.40
N MET A 369 20.51 -13.10 3.63
CA MET A 369 19.45 -13.61 4.51
C MET A 369 19.91 -14.82 5.30
N ILE A 370 19.20 -15.09 6.40
CA ILE A 370 19.39 -16.28 7.22
C ILE A 370 18.04 -16.70 7.80
N ILE A 371 17.77 -18.00 7.82
CA ILE A 371 16.66 -18.55 8.61
C ILE A 371 17.10 -18.58 10.06
N THR A 372 16.42 -17.85 10.89
CA THR A 372 16.84 -17.64 12.28
C THR A 372 16.09 -18.50 13.27
N GLN A 373 14.85 -18.86 12.99
CA GLN A 373 14.02 -19.77 13.80
C GLN A 373 13.19 -20.67 12.91
N GLY A 374 12.86 -21.85 13.42
CA GLY A 374 11.93 -22.80 12.82
C GLY A 374 12.45 -23.47 11.57
N SER A 375 11.54 -23.91 10.70
CA SER A 375 11.83 -24.72 9.52
C SER A 375 11.06 -24.25 8.29
N LEU A 376 11.78 -24.09 7.17
CA LEU A 376 11.16 -23.83 5.85
C LEU A 376 10.20 -24.95 5.45
N LYS A 377 10.58 -26.22 5.73
CA LYS A 377 9.78 -27.40 5.41
C LYS A 377 8.42 -27.39 6.13
N GLU A 378 8.40 -26.95 7.38
CA GLU A 378 7.18 -26.86 8.18
C GLU A 378 6.38 -25.58 7.90
N ARG A 379 6.89 -24.66 7.07
CA ARG A 379 6.31 -23.33 6.84
C ARG A 379 6.02 -22.57 8.13
N ARG A 380 6.87 -22.79 9.11
CA ARG A 380 6.85 -22.15 10.42
C ARG A 380 8.26 -21.70 10.77
N PHE A 381 8.61 -20.48 10.36
CA PHE A 381 9.97 -19.95 10.50
C PHE A 381 10.01 -18.43 10.57
N ALA A 382 11.17 -17.90 10.96
CA ALA A 382 11.56 -16.52 10.79
C ALA A 382 12.84 -16.42 9.95
N ALA A 383 12.86 -15.46 9.02
CA ALA A 383 14.01 -15.12 8.20
C ALA A 383 14.43 -13.68 8.49
N ALA A 384 15.71 -13.42 8.73
CA ALA A 384 16.29 -12.10 8.83
C ALA A 384 17.07 -11.75 7.57
N PHE A 385 17.00 -10.48 7.17
CA PHE A 385 17.69 -9.94 6.00
C PHE A 385 18.72 -8.92 6.43
N GLY A 386 19.89 -8.97 5.82
CA GLY A 386 21.04 -8.13 6.13
C GLY A 386 21.54 -7.33 4.94
N LYS A 387 22.10 -6.17 5.25
CA LYS A 387 22.88 -5.34 4.32
C LYS A 387 23.96 -4.58 5.06
N ASN A 388 25.17 -4.58 4.49
CA ASN A 388 26.33 -3.88 5.07
C ASN A 388 26.54 -4.22 6.57
N GLY A 389 26.39 -5.50 6.93
CA GLY A 389 26.59 -6.00 8.30
C GLY A 389 25.49 -5.59 9.29
N ARG A 390 24.32 -5.14 8.85
CA ARG A 390 23.17 -4.74 9.69
C ARG A 390 21.89 -5.44 9.25
N ILE A 391 20.99 -5.67 10.21
CA ILE A 391 19.65 -6.21 9.91
C ILE A 391 18.81 -5.08 9.29
N VAL A 392 18.17 -5.37 8.14
CA VAL A 392 17.34 -4.41 7.40
C VAL A 392 15.89 -4.85 7.26
N GLY A 393 15.59 -6.11 7.49
CA GLY A 393 14.24 -6.66 7.40
C GLY A 393 14.13 -8.03 8.04
N ALA A 394 12.92 -8.44 8.33
CA ALA A 394 12.59 -9.80 8.74
C ALA A 394 11.22 -10.22 8.22
N VAL A 395 11.08 -11.51 7.93
CA VAL A 395 9.84 -12.12 7.46
C VAL A 395 9.56 -13.37 8.29
N THR A 396 8.31 -13.58 8.65
CA THR A 396 7.85 -14.77 9.36
C THR A 396 6.74 -15.46 8.59
N PHE A 397 6.79 -16.79 8.55
CA PHE A 397 5.72 -17.67 8.09
C PHE A 397 5.18 -18.42 9.31
N ASN A 398 3.91 -18.24 9.67
CA ASN A 398 3.28 -18.84 10.86
C ASN A 398 4.08 -18.69 12.16
N HIS A 399 4.97 -17.71 12.23
CA HIS A 399 5.92 -17.52 13.35
C HIS A 399 5.97 -16.08 13.87
N GLY A 400 4.86 -15.37 13.78
CA GLY A 400 4.72 -13.94 14.06
C GLY A 400 5.18 -13.49 15.45
N LYS A 401 5.32 -14.38 16.42
CA LYS A 401 5.83 -14.07 17.77
C LYS A 401 7.23 -13.44 17.76
N TRP A 402 8.03 -13.69 16.70
CA TRP A 402 9.38 -13.16 16.57
C TRP A 402 9.45 -11.76 15.94
N LEU A 403 8.35 -11.27 15.38
CA LEU A 403 8.37 -10.03 14.59
C LEU A 403 8.82 -8.82 15.40
N GLU A 404 8.30 -8.64 16.63
CA GLU A 404 8.69 -7.55 17.53
C GLU A 404 10.16 -7.61 17.94
N PHE A 405 10.71 -8.82 18.07
CA PHE A 405 12.13 -8.99 18.36
C PHE A 405 12.98 -8.41 17.22
N TYR A 406 12.68 -8.78 15.96
CA TYR A 406 13.40 -8.27 14.81
C TYR A 406 13.17 -6.78 14.59
N GLU A 407 11.98 -6.28 14.85
CA GLU A 407 11.73 -4.85 14.81
C GLU A 407 12.65 -4.06 15.73
N ARG A 408 12.80 -4.50 16.98
CA ARG A 408 13.74 -3.88 17.91
C ARG A 408 15.18 -3.92 17.42
N LEU A 409 15.60 -5.01 16.80
CA LEU A 409 16.93 -5.13 16.22
C LEU A 409 17.15 -4.19 15.04
N ILE A 410 16.18 -4.07 14.13
CA ILE A 410 16.25 -3.16 12.98
C ILE A 410 16.32 -1.71 13.46
N ASN A 411 15.44 -1.32 14.39
CA ASN A 411 15.40 0.05 14.94
C ASN A 411 16.71 0.44 15.64
N ARG A 412 17.46 -0.53 16.18
CA ARG A 412 18.77 -0.32 16.80
C ARG A 412 19.94 -0.46 15.83
N SER A 413 19.67 -0.69 14.53
CA SER A 413 20.68 -1.02 13.53
C SER A 413 21.62 -2.15 14.00
N ALA A 414 21.04 -3.19 14.58
CA ALA A 414 21.78 -4.32 15.12
C ALA A 414 22.61 -5.04 14.05
N PRO A 415 23.69 -5.74 14.42
CA PRO A 415 24.54 -6.44 13.49
C PRO A 415 23.82 -7.59 12.78
N PHE A 416 24.24 -7.89 11.55
CA PHE A 416 23.84 -9.07 10.80
C PHE A 416 25.06 -9.99 10.57
N PRO A 417 24.98 -11.30 10.79
CA PRO A 417 23.80 -12.05 11.29
C PRO A 417 23.37 -11.59 12.67
N PRO A 418 22.07 -11.71 13.02
CA PRO A 418 21.61 -11.34 14.35
C PRO A 418 22.30 -12.17 15.41
N PRO A 419 22.47 -11.63 16.63
CA PRO A 419 22.95 -12.42 17.75
C PRO A 419 21.99 -13.61 17.94
N GLU A 420 22.53 -14.75 18.33
CA GLU A 420 21.80 -16.00 18.45
C GLU A 420 20.52 -15.82 19.30
N PRO A 421 19.34 -16.01 18.72
CA PRO A 421 18.11 -16.04 19.49
C PRO A 421 18.05 -17.33 20.32
N GLY A 422 17.60 -17.23 21.55
CA GLY A 422 17.71 -18.29 22.55
C GLY A 422 16.93 -19.57 22.31
N SER A 423 15.93 -19.60 21.40
CA SER A 423 15.07 -20.77 21.21
C SER A 423 14.63 -20.97 19.77
N ASP A 424 14.25 -22.20 19.43
CA ASP A 424 13.63 -22.57 18.14
C ASP A 424 14.59 -22.34 16.95
N ARG A 425 15.89 -22.64 17.17
CA ARG A 425 16.93 -22.49 16.14
C ARG A 425 16.79 -23.58 15.08
N PRO A 426 17.03 -23.24 13.79
CA PRO A 426 17.14 -24.26 12.75
C PRO A 426 18.41 -25.09 12.93
N ASP A 427 18.41 -26.30 12.37
CA ASP A 427 19.57 -27.17 12.39
C ASP A 427 20.77 -26.55 11.63
N GLU A 428 20.49 -25.79 10.58
CA GLU A 428 21.48 -25.09 9.77
C GLU A 428 21.40 -23.56 9.96
N TRP A 429 22.50 -23.00 10.48
CA TRP A 429 22.68 -21.55 10.65
C TRP A 429 23.61 -21.03 9.55
N LYS A 430 23.03 -20.70 8.38
CA LYS A 430 23.80 -20.30 7.21
C LYS A 430 23.28 -19.03 6.58
N VAL A 431 24.17 -18.09 6.36
CA VAL A 431 23.88 -16.88 5.58
C VAL A 431 23.91 -17.24 4.09
N ILE A 432 22.85 -16.84 3.38
CA ILE A 432 22.68 -17.07 1.94
C ILE A 432 22.25 -15.79 1.23
N SER A 433 22.28 -15.77 -0.11
CA SER A 433 21.66 -14.72 -0.90
C SER A 433 20.14 -14.89 -0.90
N PRO A 434 19.35 -13.81 -0.71
CA PRO A 434 17.90 -13.88 -0.83
C PRO A 434 17.40 -14.05 -2.27
N GLU A 435 18.25 -13.83 -3.28
CA GLU A 435 17.94 -13.98 -4.71
C GLU A 435 16.73 -13.13 -5.15
N PHE A 436 16.73 -11.85 -4.81
CA PHE A 436 15.73 -10.94 -5.37
C PHE A 436 15.90 -10.90 -6.89
N GLY A 437 14.81 -11.15 -7.63
CA GLY A 437 14.80 -11.00 -9.08
C GLY A 437 15.05 -9.56 -9.51
N ASP A 438 15.39 -9.35 -10.78
CA ASP A 438 15.51 -8.01 -11.36
C ASP A 438 14.20 -7.24 -11.11
N PRO A 439 14.21 -6.12 -10.40
CA PRO A 439 13.01 -5.30 -10.18
C PRO A 439 12.29 -4.92 -11.49
N ARG A 440 13.04 -4.83 -12.61
CA ARG A 440 12.49 -4.55 -13.94
C ARG A 440 11.73 -5.74 -14.53
N ALA A 441 12.01 -6.95 -14.09
CA ALA A 441 11.27 -8.15 -14.48
C ALA A 441 9.96 -8.34 -13.68
N ALA A 442 9.82 -7.66 -12.54
CA ALA A 442 8.60 -7.73 -11.74
C ALA A 442 7.51 -6.86 -12.37
N THR A 443 6.36 -7.46 -12.64
CA THR A 443 5.18 -6.73 -13.14
C THR A 443 4.46 -5.96 -12.06
N ALA A 444 4.51 -6.45 -10.85
CA ALA A 444 3.97 -5.76 -9.69
C ALA A 444 5.04 -4.81 -9.13
N LEU A 445 4.67 -3.55 -8.96
CA LEU A 445 5.49 -2.66 -8.15
C LEU A 445 5.58 -3.26 -6.74
N PRO A 446 6.77 -3.27 -6.12
CA PRO A 446 6.87 -3.70 -4.74
C PRO A 446 5.95 -2.86 -3.85
N THR A 447 5.39 -3.46 -2.82
CA THR A 447 4.56 -2.77 -1.82
C THR A 447 5.30 -1.60 -1.17
N VAL A 448 6.63 -1.68 -1.17
CA VAL A 448 7.53 -0.60 -0.77
C VAL A 448 8.42 -0.25 -1.95
N VAL A 449 8.40 1.00 -2.36
CA VAL A 449 9.22 1.48 -3.47
C VAL A 449 10.34 2.35 -2.92
N LEU A 450 11.58 1.92 -3.15
CA LEU A 450 12.75 2.74 -2.88
C LEU A 450 12.92 3.77 -3.99
N THR A 451 13.05 5.01 -3.61
CA THR A 451 13.27 6.11 -4.54
C THR A 451 14.55 6.85 -4.16
N GLY A 452 15.17 7.54 -5.10
CA GLY A 452 16.34 8.37 -4.83
C GLY A 452 16.02 9.50 -3.82
N ASN A 453 17.05 10.21 -3.38
CA ASN A 453 16.92 11.32 -2.42
C ASN A 453 16.27 12.58 -3.03
N ASP A 454 16.11 12.63 -4.34
CA ASP A 454 15.47 13.74 -5.02
C ASP A 454 13.95 13.63 -4.94
N PRO A 455 13.27 14.47 -4.18
CA PRO A 455 11.81 14.46 -4.06
C PRO A 455 11.11 14.85 -5.37
N THR A 456 11.85 15.45 -6.31
CA THR A 456 11.33 15.82 -7.62
C THR A 456 11.69 14.77 -8.68
N SER A 457 12.42 13.71 -8.33
CA SER A 457 12.91 12.75 -9.30
C SER A 457 11.75 12.31 -10.19
N ARG A 458 11.75 12.80 -11.39
CA ARG A 458 11.04 12.28 -12.53
C ARG A 458 11.46 10.83 -12.57
N GLY A 459 10.56 9.93 -12.20
CA GLY A 459 10.89 8.55 -11.91
C GLY A 459 12.02 8.10 -12.82
N ALA A 460 13.11 7.61 -12.24
CA ALA A 460 14.11 6.97 -13.06
C ALA A 460 13.31 6.06 -13.98
N GLU A 461 13.43 6.31 -15.28
CA GLU A 461 12.74 5.54 -16.29
C GLU A 461 13.12 4.08 -16.08
N PHE A 462 12.36 3.40 -15.27
CA PHE A 462 12.30 1.96 -15.31
C PHE A 462 11.43 1.64 -16.53
N THR A 463 12.06 1.83 -17.71
CA THR A 463 11.55 1.34 -18.98
C THR A 463 11.43 -0.17 -18.98
#